data_b0a1c503067f43a554de255096ddd749
#
_entry.id   b0a1c503067f43a554de255096ddd749
#
_cell.length_a   1.000
_cell.length_b   1.000
_cell.length_c   1.000
_cell.angle_alpha   90.00
_cell.angle_beta   90.00
_cell.angle_gamma   90.00
#
_symmetry.space_group_name_H-M   'P 1'
#
loop_
_entity.id
_entity.type
_entity.pdbx_description
1 polymer ?
#
loop_
_entity_poly.entity_id
_entity_poly.type
_entity_poly.pdbx_seq_one_letter_code
_entity_poly.pdbx_strand_id
1 'polypeptide(L)'
;MLAFAPGNDSQEKVYILLRKAGQEYFMWSIANQYVSSTCDYFIYLDAKHNSYQMFSSRAGTPLPPVICNDYEGSKIEYVRKYVVEEDQEMVMREMQISRIQEVLEHNEVHSFTCGIMEHGGYKRKRLDYRYYDKECQMILFSRTDVTNVYLEEQKKSQRMEELLLKAQTDPLTKICNFQATFDAISEKLTDTDDNYAFCFVDLDNFKQINDTMGHLAGDEVLRQVADVLKDVAGPENLVGRVGGDEFVVFVKTEQDRARETAEKILAGIQNITVEGRNSTRISGSVGIAIAPRDGRDYYALLKRADACLYQAKSEGKDRWYGEKEGQENI
;
A
#
# COMPACT_ATOMS: atom_id res chain seq x y z
N MET A 1 -53.18 2.02 -18.51
CA MET A 1 -53.95 3.19 -18.95
C MET A 1 -55.22 3.22 -18.09
N LEU A 2 -55.35 4.23 -17.26
CA LEU A 2 -56.57 4.47 -16.49
C LEU A 2 -57.53 5.29 -17.35
N ALA A 3 -58.68 4.77 -17.67
CA ALA A 3 -59.72 5.50 -18.38
C ALA A 3 -60.90 5.72 -17.42
N PHE A 4 -61.30 6.95 -17.25
CA PHE A 4 -62.51 7.32 -16.51
C PHE A 4 -63.66 7.47 -17.55
N ALA A 5 -64.75 6.75 -17.34
CA ALA A 5 -65.98 6.98 -18.08
C ALA A 5 -67.07 7.51 -17.13
N PRO A 6 -67.71 8.67 -17.39
CA PRO A 6 -68.81 9.15 -16.58
C PRO A 6 -70.02 8.22 -16.71
N GLY A 7 -70.48 7.66 -15.61
CA GLY A 7 -71.73 6.90 -15.56
C GLY A 7 -72.91 7.81 -15.31
N ASN A 8 -74.05 7.47 -15.90
CA ASN A 8 -75.29 8.24 -15.82
C ASN A 8 -76.07 8.14 -14.51
N ASP A 9 -75.44 7.62 -13.45
CA ASP A 9 -75.99 7.60 -12.09
C ASP A 9 -74.90 8.06 -11.13
N SER A 10 -75.25 8.78 -10.12
CA SER A 10 -74.45 9.50 -9.11
C SER A 10 -73.44 8.65 -8.28
N GLN A 11 -72.95 7.59 -8.86
CA GLN A 11 -71.82 6.82 -8.35
C GLN A 11 -70.71 6.80 -9.42
N GLU A 12 -69.58 7.45 -9.10
CA GLU A 12 -68.36 7.33 -9.90
C GLU A 12 -67.93 5.88 -10.01
N LYS A 13 -68.04 5.29 -11.17
CA LYS A 13 -67.51 3.93 -11.46
C LYS A 13 -66.12 4.06 -12.04
N VAL A 14 -65.13 3.61 -11.26
CA VAL A 14 -63.74 3.48 -11.75
C VAL A 14 -63.58 2.12 -12.44
N TYR A 15 -63.33 2.12 -13.75
CA TYR A 15 -63.00 0.92 -14.48
C TYR A 15 -61.46 0.76 -14.55
N ILE A 16 -60.94 -0.28 -13.94
CA ILE A 16 -59.54 -0.64 -14.04
C ILE A 16 -59.40 -1.63 -15.22
N LEU A 17 -58.84 -1.15 -16.32
CA LEU A 17 -58.46 -2.01 -17.44
C LEU A 17 -57.11 -2.66 -17.15
N LEU A 18 -57.10 -3.89 -16.64
CA LEU A 18 -55.95 -4.73 -16.55
C LEU A 18 -55.58 -5.30 -17.93
N ARG A 19 -54.65 -4.64 -18.62
CA ARG A 19 -54.06 -5.20 -19.81
C ARG A 19 -53.02 -6.23 -19.37
N LYS A 20 -53.12 -7.48 -19.88
CA LYS A 20 -52.08 -8.50 -19.67
C LYS A 20 -50.78 -7.93 -20.23
N ALA A 21 -49.84 -7.62 -19.31
CA ALA A 21 -48.53 -7.15 -19.72
C ALA A 21 -47.86 -8.24 -20.56
N GLY A 22 -47.44 -7.91 -21.77
CA GLY A 22 -46.71 -8.84 -22.61
C GLY A 22 -45.36 -9.20 -21.98
N GLN A 23 -44.79 -10.31 -22.41
CA GLN A 23 -43.49 -10.81 -21.95
C GLN A 23 -42.40 -9.74 -22.05
N GLU A 24 -42.43 -8.90 -23.05
CA GLU A 24 -41.56 -7.77 -23.27
C GLU A 24 -41.63 -6.73 -22.13
N TYR A 25 -42.81 -6.44 -21.60
CA TYR A 25 -42.97 -5.52 -20.47
C TYR A 25 -42.37 -6.06 -19.18
N PHE A 26 -42.50 -7.36 -18.92
CA PHE A 26 -41.85 -8.00 -17.76
C PHE A 26 -40.34 -7.97 -17.89
N MET A 27 -39.80 -8.32 -19.06
CA MET A 27 -38.36 -8.26 -19.30
C MET A 27 -37.82 -6.85 -19.15
N TRP A 28 -38.52 -5.85 -19.71
CA TRP A 28 -38.17 -4.44 -19.52
C TRP A 28 -38.24 -4.00 -18.06
N SER A 29 -39.26 -4.40 -17.32
CA SER A 29 -39.41 -4.08 -15.89
C SER A 29 -38.29 -4.69 -15.04
N ILE A 30 -37.94 -5.95 -15.30
CA ILE A 30 -36.84 -6.64 -14.63
C ILE A 30 -35.52 -5.95 -14.93
N ALA A 31 -35.25 -5.65 -16.22
CA ALA A 31 -34.03 -4.95 -16.62
C ALA A 31 -33.92 -3.57 -15.97
N ASN A 32 -35.00 -2.80 -15.95
CA ASN A 32 -35.06 -1.50 -15.33
C ASN A 32 -34.85 -1.55 -13.79
N GLN A 33 -35.46 -2.53 -13.14
CA GLN A 33 -35.26 -2.76 -11.72
C GLN A 33 -33.81 -3.16 -11.40
N TYR A 34 -33.21 -4.03 -12.21
CA TYR A 34 -31.82 -4.42 -12.06
C TYR A 34 -30.89 -3.20 -12.25
N VAL A 35 -31.04 -2.44 -13.31
CA VAL A 35 -30.26 -1.25 -13.62
C VAL A 35 -30.39 -0.22 -12.47
N SER A 36 -31.61 0.09 -12.03
CA SER A 36 -31.85 1.06 -10.95
C SER A 36 -31.35 0.60 -9.58
N SER A 37 -31.13 -0.71 -9.36
CA SER A 37 -30.55 -1.24 -8.13
C SER A 37 -29.02 -1.28 -8.16
N THR A 38 -28.40 -1.39 -9.34
CA THR A 38 -26.95 -1.56 -9.49
C THR A 38 -26.22 -0.29 -9.90
N CYS A 39 -26.89 0.61 -10.63
CA CYS A 39 -26.30 1.84 -11.14
C CYS A 39 -26.99 3.07 -10.55
N ASP A 40 -26.27 4.19 -10.51
CA ASP A 40 -26.85 5.50 -10.16
C ASP A 40 -27.76 5.97 -11.31
N TYR A 41 -27.28 5.85 -12.53
CA TYR A 41 -28.03 6.10 -13.75
C TYR A 41 -27.39 5.38 -14.95
N PHE A 42 -28.17 5.35 -15.99
CA PHE A 42 -27.85 4.68 -17.24
C PHE A 42 -28.18 5.60 -18.39
N ILE A 43 -27.25 5.82 -19.29
CA ILE A 43 -27.34 6.73 -20.40
C ILE A 43 -27.13 5.96 -21.73
N TYR A 44 -27.84 6.35 -22.72
CA TYR A 44 -27.71 5.93 -24.11
C TYR A 44 -27.08 7.08 -24.89
N LEU A 45 -25.78 6.94 -25.21
CA LEU A 45 -24.97 7.95 -25.88
C LEU A 45 -24.92 7.67 -27.37
N ASP A 46 -25.39 8.62 -28.18
CA ASP A 46 -25.17 8.68 -29.61
C ASP A 46 -23.84 9.42 -29.86
N ALA A 47 -22.78 8.64 -30.06
CA ALA A 47 -21.44 9.20 -30.23
C ALA A 47 -21.29 9.95 -31.57
N LYS A 48 -22.10 9.62 -32.59
CA LYS A 48 -22.10 10.26 -33.91
C LYS A 48 -22.68 11.69 -33.84
N HIS A 49 -23.73 11.87 -33.03
CA HIS A 49 -24.45 13.16 -32.94
C HIS A 49 -24.10 13.91 -31.64
N ASN A 50 -23.12 13.44 -30.85
CA ASN A 50 -22.69 14.07 -29.58
C ASN A 50 -23.88 14.33 -28.64
N SER A 51 -24.82 13.38 -28.58
CA SER A 51 -26.05 13.50 -27.82
C SER A 51 -26.32 12.28 -26.96
N TYR A 52 -27.11 12.45 -25.90
CA TYR A 52 -27.51 11.33 -25.09
C TYR A 52 -28.94 11.42 -24.60
N GLN A 53 -29.48 10.28 -24.24
CA GLN A 53 -30.72 10.12 -23.52
C GLN A 53 -30.54 9.26 -22.28
N MET A 54 -31.03 9.72 -21.15
CA MET A 54 -31.04 8.93 -19.92
C MET A 54 -32.19 7.96 -19.95
N PHE A 55 -31.92 6.69 -19.69
CA PHE A 55 -32.89 5.63 -19.73
C PHE A 55 -33.45 5.25 -18.36
N SER A 56 -32.60 5.27 -17.33
CA SER A 56 -32.98 4.96 -15.96
C SER A 56 -32.09 5.70 -14.98
N SER A 57 -32.64 6.00 -13.81
CA SER A 57 -31.91 6.66 -12.74
C SER A 57 -32.39 6.20 -11.37
N ARG A 58 -31.47 6.17 -10.43
CA ARG A 58 -31.75 5.90 -9.02
C ARG A 58 -32.26 7.18 -8.33
N ALA A 59 -33.34 7.04 -7.55
CA ALA A 59 -33.88 8.16 -6.78
C ALA A 59 -32.82 8.74 -5.81
N GLY A 60 -32.75 10.08 -5.71
CA GLY A 60 -31.83 10.78 -4.81
C GLY A 60 -30.42 10.96 -5.34
N THR A 61 -30.10 10.56 -6.56
CA THR A 61 -28.81 10.84 -7.19
C THR A 61 -28.85 12.16 -7.95
N PRO A 62 -27.80 13.02 -7.89
CA PRO A 62 -27.69 14.16 -8.79
C PRO A 62 -27.66 13.70 -10.23
N LEU A 63 -28.63 14.10 -11.00
CA LEU A 63 -28.84 13.60 -12.35
C LEU A 63 -28.45 14.66 -13.37
N PRO A 64 -27.79 14.26 -14.47
CA PRO A 64 -27.70 15.08 -15.67
C PRO A 64 -29.10 15.24 -16.31
N PRO A 65 -29.28 16.17 -17.24
CA PRO A 65 -30.52 16.28 -18.01
C PRO A 65 -30.94 14.93 -18.64
N VAL A 66 -32.25 14.68 -18.69
CA VAL A 66 -32.76 13.42 -19.27
C VAL A 66 -32.41 13.31 -20.76
N ILE A 67 -32.39 14.42 -21.48
CA ILE A 67 -31.97 14.53 -22.87
C ILE A 67 -30.93 15.64 -22.98
N CYS A 68 -29.85 15.38 -23.67
CA CYS A 68 -28.78 16.35 -23.92
C CYS A 68 -28.32 16.23 -25.39
N ASN A 69 -28.23 17.38 -26.08
CA ASN A 69 -27.77 17.46 -27.46
C ASN A 69 -26.29 17.91 -27.59
N ASP A 70 -25.58 18.00 -26.46
CA ASP A 70 -24.18 18.33 -26.42
C ASP A 70 -23.54 17.60 -25.23
N TYR A 71 -23.21 16.33 -25.42
CA TYR A 71 -22.56 15.51 -24.39
C TYR A 71 -21.18 16.06 -23.99
N GLU A 72 -20.38 16.49 -24.96
CA GLU A 72 -19.01 17.00 -24.70
C GLU A 72 -19.02 18.28 -23.86
N GLY A 73 -19.95 19.19 -24.14
CA GLY A 73 -20.14 20.39 -23.33
C GLY A 73 -20.70 20.09 -21.93
N SER A 74 -21.73 19.25 -21.85
CA SER A 74 -22.33 18.81 -20.59
C SER A 74 -21.35 18.10 -19.67
N LYS A 75 -20.43 17.29 -20.23
CA LYS A 75 -19.33 16.63 -19.52
C LYS A 75 -18.44 17.65 -18.79
N ILE A 76 -18.06 18.73 -19.46
CA ILE A 76 -17.18 19.76 -18.89
C ILE A 76 -17.82 20.37 -17.63
N GLU A 77 -19.11 20.72 -17.70
CA GLU A 77 -19.83 21.24 -16.56
C GLU A 77 -19.92 20.23 -15.42
N TYR A 78 -20.24 18.98 -15.73
CA TYR A 78 -20.32 17.89 -14.77
C TYR A 78 -18.98 17.68 -14.03
N VAL A 79 -17.87 17.59 -14.76
CA VAL A 79 -16.55 17.35 -14.18
C VAL A 79 -16.16 18.49 -13.24
N ARG A 80 -16.31 19.74 -13.68
CA ARG A 80 -15.96 20.90 -12.84
C ARG A 80 -16.81 21.03 -11.59
N LYS A 81 -18.04 20.59 -11.64
CA LYS A 81 -18.99 20.74 -10.52
C LYS A 81 -18.93 19.63 -9.50
N TYR A 82 -18.68 18.41 -9.92
CA TYR A 82 -18.84 17.23 -9.08
C TYR A 82 -17.56 16.43 -8.85
N VAL A 83 -16.65 16.39 -9.83
CA VAL A 83 -15.43 15.58 -9.73
C VAL A 83 -14.40 16.30 -8.86
N VAL A 84 -13.75 15.57 -7.95
CA VAL A 84 -12.66 16.10 -7.13
C VAL A 84 -11.51 16.60 -8.00
N GLU A 85 -10.83 17.65 -7.58
CA GLU A 85 -9.82 18.36 -8.37
C GLU A 85 -8.73 17.41 -8.91
N GLU A 86 -8.28 16.48 -8.08
CA GLU A 86 -7.24 15.49 -8.40
C GLU A 86 -7.61 14.57 -9.59
N ASP A 87 -8.91 14.28 -9.76
CA ASP A 87 -9.39 13.37 -10.80
C ASP A 87 -9.90 14.10 -12.06
N GLN A 88 -10.04 15.44 -12.04
CA GLN A 88 -10.69 16.21 -13.12
C GLN A 88 -10.01 16.04 -14.47
N GLU A 89 -8.68 16.13 -14.53
CA GLU A 89 -7.95 16.02 -15.79
C GLU A 89 -8.10 14.63 -16.41
N MET A 90 -7.96 13.60 -15.59
CA MET A 90 -8.15 12.21 -16.01
C MET A 90 -9.58 11.99 -16.51
N VAL A 91 -10.59 12.39 -15.75
CA VAL A 91 -12.01 12.22 -16.12
C VAL A 91 -12.34 12.98 -17.40
N MET A 92 -11.84 14.22 -17.56
CA MET A 92 -12.03 15.01 -18.79
C MET A 92 -11.49 14.27 -20.02
N ARG A 93 -10.35 13.61 -19.91
CA ARG A 93 -9.76 12.82 -20.99
C ARG A 93 -10.56 11.53 -21.24
N GLU A 94 -10.81 10.74 -20.19
CA GLU A 94 -11.45 9.42 -20.35
C GLU A 94 -12.93 9.48 -20.76
N MET A 95 -13.61 10.62 -20.54
CA MET A 95 -14.98 10.86 -21.00
C MET A 95 -15.07 11.47 -22.42
N GLN A 96 -13.97 11.71 -23.13
CA GLN A 96 -14.04 12.16 -24.52
C GLN A 96 -14.58 11.06 -25.43
N ILE A 97 -15.50 11.41 -26.35
CA ILE A 97 -16.08 10.44 -27.29
C ILE A 97 -14.98 9.73 -28.07
N SER A 98 -14.00 10.47 -28.59
CA SER A 98 -12.85 9.92 -29.32
C SER A 98 -12.05 8.91 -28.48
N ARG A 99 -11.85 9.21 -27.21
CA ARG A 99 -11.13 8.32 -26.28
C ARG A 99 -11.94 7.07 -25.94
N ILE A 100 -13.23 7.23 -25.72
CA ILE A 100 -14.15 6.11 -25.46
C ILE A 100 -14.14 5.16 -26.67
N GLN A 101 -14.27 5.69 -27.88
CA GLN A 101 -14.26 4.91 -29.12
C GLN A 101 -12.91 4.20 -29.31
N GLU A 102 -11.79 4.91 -29.13
CA GLU A 102 -10.44 4.34 -29.23
C GLU A 102 -10.27 3.11 -28.32
N VAL A 103 -10.69 3.22 -27.06
CA VAL A 103 -10.57 2.10 -26.11
C VAL A 103 -11.51 0.96 -26.47
N LEU A 104 -12.74 1.27 -26.88
CA LEU A 104 -13.75 0.27 -27.25
C LEU A 104 -13.48 -0.43 -28.60
N GLU A 105 -12.51 0.05 -29.38
CA GLU A 105 -12.02 -0.69 -30.54
C GLU A 105 -11.27 -1.97 -30.17
N HIS A 106 -10.59 -1.94 -29.02
CA HIS A 106 -9.70 -3.01 -28.55
C HIS A 106 -10.23 -3.73 -27.31
N ASN A 107 -11.24 -3.17 -26.63
CA ASN A 107 -11.79 -3.69 -25.39
C ASN A 107 -13.33 -3.72 -25.44
N GLU A 108 -13.92 -4.66 -24.73
CA GLU A 108 -15.39 -4.73 -24.60
C GLU A 108 -15.96 -3.60 -23.73
N VAL A 109 -15.15 -3.06 -22.82
CA VAL A 109 -15.56 -2.05 -21.85
C VAL A 109 -14.45 -1.01 -21.71
N HIS A 110 -14.83 0.25 -21.73
CA HIS A 110 -14.03 1.34 -21.23
C HIS A 110 -14.51 1.69 -19.83
N SER A 111 -13.67 1.44 -18.82
CA SER A 111 -14.04 1.57 -17.41
C SER A 111 -12.96 2.33 -16.63
N PHE A 112 -13.40 3.29 -15.82
CA PHE A 112 -12.53 4.02 -14.88
C PHE A 112 -13.30 4.45 -13.64
N THR A 113 -12.56 4.83 -12.58
CA THR A 113 -13.16 5.32 -11.34
C THR A 113 -12.71 6.73 -11.03
N CYS A 114 -13.59 7.52 -10.42
CA CYS A 114 -13.25 8.86 -9.94
C CYS A 114 -13.95 9.19 -8.63
N GLY A 115 -13.34 10.13 -7.89
CA GLY A 115 -13.96 10.74 -6.72
C GLY A 115 -14.93 11.82 -7.13
N ILE A 116 -16.11 11.84 -6.51
CA ILE A 116 -17.11 12.88 -6.72
C ILE A 116 -17.61 13.43 -5.37
N MET A 117 -17.95 14.70 -5.35
CA MET A 117 -18.63 15.35 -4.23
C MET A 117 -20.13 15.37 -4.49
N GLU A 118 -20.89 14.57 -3.75
CA GLU A 118 -22.35 14.51 -3.84
C GLU A 118 -22.97 14.76 -2.46
N HIS A 119 -23.96 15.65 -2.37
CA HIS A 119 -24.67 15.98 -1.12
C HIS A 119 -23.73 16.30 0.06
N GLY A 120 -22.60 16.98 -0.23
CA GLY A 120 -21.61 17.33 0.77
C GLY A 120 -20.72 16.18 1.26
N GLY A 121 -20.79 15.00 0.63
CA GLY A 121 -19.96 13.84 0.95
C GLY A 121 -19.16 13.32 -0.24
N TYR A 122 -17.98 12.76 0.07
CA TYR A 122 -17.14 12.08 -0.93
C TYR A 122 -17.75 10.74 -1.32
N LYS A 123 -17.75 10.46 -2.62
CA LYS A 123 -18.14 9.19 -3.21
C LYS A 123 -17.12 8.75 -4.26
N ARG A 124 -16.85 7.45 -4.33
CA ARG A 124 -16.09 6.87 -5.44
C ARG A 124 -17.04 6.27 -6.44
N LYS A 125 -17.01 6.74 -7.68
CA LYS A 125 -17.89 6.28 -8.74
C LYS A 125 -17.10 5.56 -9.83
N ARG A 126 -17.67 4.49 -10.36
CA ARG A 126 -17.18 3.80 -11.55
C ARG A 126 -18.05 4.20 -12.73
N LEU A 127 -17.39 4.54 -13.83
CA LEU A 127 -18.00 4.91 -15.10
C LEU A 127 -17.63 3.84 -16.11
N ASP A 128 -18.66 3.20 -16.66
CA ASP A 128 -18.51 2.09 -17.62
C ASP A 128 -19.17 2.48 -18.94
N TYR A 129 -18.44 2.35 -20.05
CA TYR A 129 -18.92 2.56 -21.40
C TYR A 129 -18.81 1.26 -22.20
N ARG A 130 -19.85 0.92 -22.99
CA ARG A 130 -19.87 -0.26 -23.85
C ARG A 130 -20.63 0.05 -25.14
N TYR A 131 -20.21 -0.51 -26.29
CA TYR A 131 -21.05 -0.45 -27.47
C TYR A 131 -22.34 -1.24 -27.25
N TYR A 132 -23.46 -0.59 -27.53
CA TYR A 132 -24.75 -1.25 -27.75
C TYR A 132 -24.88 -1.65 -29.23
N ASP A 133 -24.53 -0.71 -30.12
CA ASP A 133 -24.49 -0.89 -31.54
C ASP A 133 -23.26 -0.17 -32.11
N LYS A 134 -22.28 -0.95 -32.56
CA LYS A 134 -21.02 -0.42 -33.06
C LYS A 134 -21.17 0.24 -34.42
N GLU A 135 -22.06 -0.28 -35.28
CA GLU A 135 -22.27 0.28 -36.61
C GLU A 135 -22.95 1.64 -36.53
N CYS A 136 -23.91 1.79 -35.62
CA CYS A 136 -24.59 3.05 -35.34
C CYS A 136 -23.83 3.96 -34.39
N GLN A 137 -22.70 3.53 -33.84
CA GLN A 137 -21.91 4.24 -32.82
C GLN A 137 -22.70 4.58 -31.56
N MET A 138 -23.58 3.67 -31.15
CA MET A 138 -24.41 3.80 -29.98
C MET A 138 -23.71 3.16 -28.78
N ILE A 139 -23.49 3.94 -27.70
CA ILE A 139 -22.75 3.55 -26.52
C ILE A 139 -23.67 3.58 -25.30
N LEU A 140 -23.62 2.51 -24.53
CA LEU A 140 -24.23 2.46 -23.21
C LEU A 140 -23.23 2.99 -22.18
N PHE A 141 -23.65 3.95 -21.39
CA PHE A 141 -22.90 4.50 -20.29
C PHE A 141 -23.62 4.24 -18.97
N SER A 142 -22.92 3.72 -17.99
CA SER A 142 -23.45 3.54 -16.64
C SER A 142 -22.51 4.13 -15.59
N ARG A 143 -23.09 4.70 -14.55
CA ARG A 143 -22.36 5.18 -13.37
C ARG A 143 -22.80 4.39 -12.15
N THR A 144 -21.83 3.85 -11.41
CA THR A 144 -22.07 2.99 -10.25
C THR A 144 -21.35 3.52 -9.03
N ASP A 145 -22.02 3.53 -7.86
CA ASP A 145 -21.39 3.85 -6.59
C ASP A 145 -20.54 2.66 -6.11
N VAL A 146 -19.24 2.82 -6.08
CA VAL A 146 -18.28 1.81 -5.62
C VAL A 146 -17.58 2.23 -4.33
N THR A 147 -18.11 3.24 -3.64
CA THR A 147 -17.49 3.83 -2.44
C THR A 147 -17.17 2.78 -1.38
N ASN A 148 -18.14 1.92 -1.07
CA ASN A 148 -17.95 0.90 -0.03
C ASN A 148 -16.87 -0.11 -0.42
N VAL A 149 -16.89 -0.60 -1.67
CA VAL A 149 -15.89 -1.54 -2.18
C VAL A 149 -14.51 -0.92 -2.14
N TYR A 150 -14.38 0.31 -2.62
CA TYR A 150 -13.12 1.07 -2.60
C TYR A 150 -12.57 1.26 -1.18
N LEU A 151 -13.43 1.65 -0.24
CA LEU A 151 -13.01 1.84 1.16
C LEU A 151 -12.64 0.53 1.85
N GLU A 152 -13.32 -0.57 1.53
CA GLU A 152 -12.98 -1.89 2.05
C GLU A 152 -11.64 -2.39 1.49
N GLU A 153 -11.37 -2.17 0.21
CA GLU A 153 -10.08 -2.51 -0.41
C GLU A 153 -8.94 -1.69 0.20
N GLN A 154 -9.14 -0.39 0.40
CA GLN A 154 -8.15 0.47 1.07
C GLN A 154 -7.87 0.00 2.50
N LYS A 155 -8.91 -0.29 3.28
CA LYS A 155 -8.74 -0.82 4.64
C LYS A 155 -8.01 -2.16 4.65
N LYS A 156 -8.30 -3.05 3.69
CA LYS A 156 -7.57 -4.33 3.56
C LYS A 156 -6.10 -4.11 3.22
N SER A 157 -5.80 -3.20 2.30
CA SER A 157 -4.42 -2.88 1.91
C SER A 157 -3.63 -2.30 3.09
N GLN A 158 -4.18 -1.31 3.79
CA GLN A 158 -3.57 -0.74 4.98
C GLN A 158 -3.33 -1.79 6.08
N ARG A 159 -4.33 -2.64 6.32
CA ARG A 159 -4.19 -3.71 7.33
C ARG A 159 -3.14 -4.74 6.94
N MET A 160 -3.02 -5.06 5.65
CA MET A 160 -1.98 -5.96 5.15
C MET A 160 -0.59 -5.34 5.33
N GLU A 161 -0.43 -4.05 5.01
CA GLU A 161 0.82 -3.33 5.20
C GLU A 161 1.23 -3.27 6.69
N GLU A 162 0.28 -2.98 7.58
CA GLU A 162 0.51 -3.03 9.04
C GLU A 162 0.92 -4.44 9.52
N LEU A 163 0.28 -5.49 8.99
CA LEU A 163 0.62 -6.87 9.35
C LEU A 163 1.99 -7.26 8.84
N LEU A 164 2.35 -6.87 7.62
CA LEU A 164 3.68 -7.10 7.05
C LEU A 164 4.75 -6.37 7.87
N LEU A 165 4.52 -5.11 8.21
CA LEU A 165 5.43 -4.34 9.05
C LEU A 165 5.63 -5.00 10.42
N LYS A 166 4.56 -5.44 11.07
CA LYS A 166 4.62 -6.16 12.35
C LYS A 166 5.31 -7.52 12.24
N ALA A 167 5.16 -8.20 11.12
CA ALA A 167 5.81 -9.49 10.87
C ALA A 167 7.32 -9.35 10.58
N GLN A 168 7.76 -8.19 10.11
CA GLN A 168 9.14 -7.95 9.70
C GLN A 168 9.97 -7.15 10.72
N THR A 169 9.33 -6.49 11.69
CA THR A 169 10.06 -5.65 12.67
C THR A 169 10.07 -6.24 14.07
N ASP A 170 11.16 -5.98 14.80
CA ASP A 170 11.20 -6.19 16.24
C ASP A 170 10.25 -5.21 16.96
N PRO A 171 9.35 -5.67 17.82
CA PRO A 171 8.31 -4.81 18.41
C PRO A 171 8.88 -3.72 19.34
N LEU A 172 10.05 -3.92 19.94
CA LEU A 172 10.68 -2.99 20.83
C LEU A 172 11.49 -1.92 20.10
N THR A 173 12.36 -2.34 19.19
CA THR A 173 13.37 -1.48 18.54
C THR A 173 12.95 -0.96 17.16
N LYS A 174 11.89 -1.54 16.55
CA LYS A 174 11.36 -1.14 15.25
C LYS A 174 12.34 -1.30 14.07
N ILE A 175 13.45 -2.01 14.25
CA ILE A 175 14.32 -2.49 13.18
C ILE A 175 13.87 -3.87 12.72
N CYS A 176 14.51 -4.46 11.70
CA CYS A 176 14.19 -5.80 11.25
C CYS A 176 14.28 -6.81 12.40
N ASN A 177 13.31 -7.72 12.47
CA ASN A 177 13.42 -8.89 13.34
C ASN A 177 14.34 -9.94 12.71
N PHE A 178 14.57 -11.06 13.41
CA PHE A 178 15.43 -12.15 12.92
C PHE A 178 15.04 -12.62 11.52
N GLN A 179 13.74 -12.91 11.30
CA GLN A 179 13.29 -13.45 10.02
C GLN A 179 13.50 -12.47 8.86
N ALA A 180 13.10 -11.23 9.05
CA ALA A 180 13.28 -10.18 8.03
C ALA A 180 14.76 -9.91 7.75
N THR A 181 15.61 -9.97 8.80
CA THR A 181 17.06 -9.82 8.67
C THR A 181 17.65 -10.97 7.84
N PHE A 182 17.26 -12.20 8.15
CA PHE A 182 17.70 -13.39 7.42
C PHE A 182 17.28 -13.34 5.94
N ASP A 183 15.99 -13.05 5.67
CA ASP A 183 15.44 -13.04 4.33
C ASP A 183 16.10 -11.95 3.47
N ALA A 184 16.23 -10.73 3.99
CA ALA A 184 16.80 -9.60 3.26
C ALA A 184 18.31 -9.76 2.99
N ILE A 185 19.08 -10.34 3.91
CA ILE A 185 20.50 -10.64 3.68
C ILE A 185 20.64 -11.75 2.66
N SER A 186 19.83 -12.81 2.77
CA SER A 186 19.87 -13.93 1.84
C SER A 186 19.54 -13.49 0.40
N GLU A 187 18.55 -12.63 0.22
CA GLU A 187 18.19 -12.03 -1.06
C GLU A 187 19.36 -11.22 -1.64
N LYS A 188 19.95 -10.30 -0.83
CA LYS A 188 21.09 -9.48 -1.27
C LYS A 188 22.33 -10.29 -1.65
N LEU A 189 22.53 -11.46 -1.06
CA LEU A 189 23.68 -12.32 -1.35
C LEU A 189 23.48 -13.20 -2.60
N THR A 190 22.24 -13.35 -3.08
CA THR A 190 21.94 -14.27 -4.19
C THR A 190 22.37 -13.72 -5.55
N ASP A 191 22.26 -12.40 -5.78
CA ASP A 191 22.36 -11.79 -7.11
C ASP A 191 23.56 -10.86 -7.31
N THR A 192 24.57 -10.87 -6.40
CA THR A 192 25.64 -9.90 -6.49
C THR A 192 26.99 -10.46 -6.09
N ASP A 193 28.04 -10.02 -6.78
CA ASP A 193 29.44 -10.17 -6.37
C ASP A 193 29.93 -8.95 -5.56
N ASP A 194 29.02 -8.09 -5.14
CA ASP A 194 29.34 -6.95 -4.28
C ASP A 194 29.88 -7.40 -2.91
N ASN A 195 30.76 -6.59 -2.35
CA ASN A 195 31.25 -6.82 -1.01
C ASN A 195 30.30 -6.24 0.03
N TYR A 196 29.98 -7.03 1.04
CA TYR A 196 29.19 -6.62 2.20
C TYR A 196 29.91 -6.95 3.50
N ALA A 197 29.85 -6.02 4.47
CA ALA A 197 30.23 -6.29 5.84
C ALA A 197 29.02 -6.75 6.65
N PHE A 198 29.13 -7.92 7.26
CA PHE A 198 28.21 -8.47 8.24
C PHE A 198 28.80 -8.23 9.63
N CYS A 199 28.27 -7.25 10.36
CA CYS A 199 28.66 -6.93 11.72
C CYS A 199 27.66 -7.55 12.69
N PHE A 200 28.13 -8.52 13.51
CA PHE A 200 27.35 -9.10 14.60
C PHE A 200 27.69 -8.37 15.89
N VAL A 201 26.71 -7.72 16.50
CA VAL A 201 26.87 -6.82 17.64
C VAL A 201 26.16 -7.40 18.84
N ASP A 202 26.81 -7.40 19.99
CA ASP A 202 26.25 -7.86 21.27
C ASP A 202 26.61 -6.85 22.39
N LEU A 203 25.63 -6.54 23.24
CA LEU A 203 25.81 -5.59 24.33
C LEU A 203 26.49 -6.25 25.53
N ASP A 204 27.62 -5.68 25.90
CA ASP A 204 28.41 -6.20 27.04
C ASP A 204 27.66 -6.05 28.34
N ASN A 205 27.54 -7.14 29.09
CA ASN A 205 26.92 -7.16 30.43
C ASN A 205 25.47 -6.64 30.46
N PHE A 206 24.70 -6.74 29.37
CA PHE A 206 23.34 -6.24 29.29
C PHE A 206 22.41 -6.79 30.39
N LYS A 207 22.62 -8.06 30.80
CA LYS A 207 21.90 -8.64 31.94
C LYS A 207 22.13 -7.83 33.23
N GLN A 208 23.35 -7.37 33.47
CA GLN A 208 23.66 -6.57 34.66
C GLN A 208 22.92 -5.22 34.63
N ILE A 209 22.74 -4.62 33.48
CA ILE A 209 21.93 -3.40 33.29
C ILE A 209 20.49 -3.67 33.72
N ASN A 210 19.87 -4.76 33.23
CA ASN A 210 18.54 -5.16 33.63
C ASN A 210 18.44 -5.43 35.15
N ASP A 211 19.39 -6.16 35.70
CA ASP A 211 19.38 -6.54 37.11
C ASP A 211 19.58 -5.31 38.03
N THR A 212 20.31 -4.28 37.58
CA THR A 212 20.64 -3.09 38.39
C THR A 212 19.63 -1.96 38.21
N MET A 213 19.17 -1.72 36.97
CA MET A 213 18.34 -0.56 36.61
C MET A 213 16.89 -0.95 36.24
N GLY A 214 16.61 -2.25 36.14
CA GLY A 214 15.31 -2.77 35.74
C GLY A 214 15.12 -2.92 34.23
N HIS A 215 14.16 -3.75 33.84
CA HIS A 215 13.90 -4.06 32.43
C HIS A 215 13.50 -2.86 31.59
N LEU A 216 12.82 -1.86 32.15
CA LEU A 216 12.46 -0.64 31.42
C LEU A 216 13.70 0.16 30.96
N ALA A 217 14.73 0.21 31.79
CA ALA A 217 16.00 0.83 31.45
C ALA A 217 16.74 0.02 30.37
N GLY A 218 16.74 -1.31 30.48
CA GLY A 218 17.28 -2.18 29.43
C GLY A 218 16.55 -2.03 28.08
N ASP A 219 15.23 -1.93 28.11
CA ASP A 219 14.44 -1.68 26.90
C ASP A 219 14.80 -0.34 26.24
N GLU A 220 15.05 0.69 27.05
CA GLU A 220 15.47 1.99 26.55
C GLU A 220 16.87 1.94 25.93
N VAL A 221 17.81 1.23 26.56
CA VAL A 221 19.14 0.96 25.98
C VAL A 221 19.01 0.29 24.62
N LEU A 222 18.18 -0.76 24.49
CA LEU A 222 18.01 -1.47 23.24
C LEU A 222 17.44 -0.56 22.13
N ARG A 223 16.52 0.36 22.46
CA ARG A 223 16.00 1.35 21.49
C ARG A 223 17.10 2.30 21.02
N GLN A 224 17.87 2.87 21.96
CA GLN A 224 18.94 3.79 21.63
C GLN A 224 20.05 3.11 20.82
N VAL A 225 20.40 1.85 21.14
CA VAL A 225 21.32 1.05 20.33
C VAL A 225 20.80 0.88 18.91
N ALA A 226 19.52 0.52 18.74
CA ALA A 226 18.94 0.36 17.41
C ALA A 226 18.97 1.66 16.59
N ASP A 227 18.76 2.81 17.23
CA ASP A 227 18.86 4.12 16.58
C ASP A 227 20.31 4.44 16.17
N VAL A 228 21.29 4.20 17.04
CA VAL A 228 22.72 4.30 16.72
C VAL A 228 23.08 3.43 15.52
N LEU A 229 22.63 2.17 15.51
CA LEU A 229 22.93 1.25 14.42
C LEU A 229 22.30 1.69 13.08
N LYS A 230 21.08 2.24 13.09
CA LYS A 230 20.45 2.83 11.91
C LYS A 230 21.23 4.01 11.36
N ASP A 231 21.65 4.92 12.25
CA ASP A 231 22.41 6.11 11.87
C ASP A 231 23.76 5.74 11.24
N VAL A 232 24.44 4.74 11.81
CA VAL A 232 25.72 4.24 11.28
C VAL A 232 25.53 3.52 9.95
N ALA A 233 24.50 2.67 9.82
CA ALA A 233 24.24 1.92 8.60
C ALA A 233 23.78 2.81 7.45
N GLY A 234 22.95 3.82 7.75
CA GLY A 234 22.27 4.63 6.74
C GLY A 234 21.10 3.90 6.07
N PRO A 235 20.30 4.63 5.28
CA PRO A 235 18.99 4.15 4.78
C PRO A 235 19.06 3.00 3.78
N GLU A 236 20.18 2.84 3.07
CA GLU A 236 20.35 1.82 2.01
C GLU A 236 20.80 0.45 2.55
N ASN A 237 21.12 0.38 3.83
CA ASN A 237 21.69 -0.81 4.46
C ASN A 237 20.72 -1.40 5.48
N LEU A 238 21.05 -2.59 5.99
CA LEU A 238 20.17 -3.36 6.85
C LEU A 238 20.63 -3.35 8.28
N VAL A 239 19.67 -3.17 9.20
CA VAL A 239 19.87 -3.33 10.65
C VAL A 239 18.76 -4.23 11.18
N GLY A 240 19.14 -5.27 11.92
CA GLY A 240 18.21 -6.21 12.52
C GLY A 240 18.58 -6.58 13.96
N ARG A 241 17.56 -6.90 14.76
CA ARG A 241 17.70 -7.49 16.08
C ARG A 241 17.41 -8.99 15.98
N VAL A 242 18.42 -9.80 16.29
CA VAL A 242 18.36 -11.25 16.07
C VAL A 242 18.25 -12.07 17.35
N GLY A 243 18.50 -11.42 18.48
CA GLY A 243 18.40 -12.00 19.83
C GLY A 243 18.00 -10.98 20.88
N GLY A 244 18.16 -11.29 22.14
CA GLY A 244 17.82 -10.40 23.26
C GLY A 244 18.59 -9.08 23.22
N ASP A 245 19.90 -9.14 23.19
CA ASP A 245 20.87 -8.05 23.14
C ASP A 245 21.80 -8.13 21.91
N GLU A 246 21.40 -8.97 20.93
CA GLU A 246 22.16 -9.26 19.72
C GLU A 246 21.55 -8.55 18.51
N PHE A 247 22.42 -7.89 17.74
CA PHE A 247 22.04 -7.14 16.54
C PHE A 247 22.93 -7.50 15.36
N VAL A 248 22.40 -7.32 14.17
CA VAL A 248 23.12 -7.46 12.90
C VAL A 248 23.07 -6.13 12.16
N VAL A 249 24.23 -5.68 11.69
CA VAL A 249 24.36 -4.57 10.74
C VAL A 249 24.97 -5.14 9.45
N PHE A 250 24.27 -5.00 8.33
CA PHE A 250 24.72 -5.50 7.04
C PHE A 250 24.80 -4.33 6.05
N VAL A 251 26.02 -3.98 5.69
CA VAL A 251 26.32 -2.78 4.89
C VAL A 251 27.11 -3.14 3.64
N LYS A 252 26.76 -2.53 2.52
CA LYS A 252 27.61 -2.58 1.32
C LYS A 252 28.93 -1.88 1.63
N THR A 253 30.05 -2.55 1.38
CA THR A 253 31.36 -2.05 1.77
C THR A 253 32.39 -2.17 0.66
N GLU A 254 33.31 -1.21 0.61
CA GLU A 254 34.60 -1.33 -0.04
C GLU A 254 35.62 -1.69 1.05
N GLN A 255 36.69 -2.35 0.72
CA GLN A 255 37.60 -3.12 1.59
C GLN A 255 37.90 -2.56 3.02
N ASP A 256 38.03 -1.24 3.20
CA ASP A 256 38.39 -0.65 4.50
C ASP A 256 37.20 -0.15 5.35
N ARG A 257 36.01 -0.07 4.77
CA ARG A 257 34.82 0.52 5.44
C ARG A 257 34.20 -0.36 6.53
N ALA A 258 34.40 -1.67 6.47
CA ALA A 258 33.87 -2.59 7.48
C ALA A 258 34.41 -2.26 8.89
N ARG A 259 35.71 -1.98 8.97
CA ARG A 259 36.36 -1.53 10.20
C ARG A 259 35.81 -0.19 10.70
N GLU A 260 35.73 0.80 9.82
CA GLU A 260 35.15 2.11 10.15
C GLU A 260 33.70 2.00 10.66
N THR A 261 32.93 1.11 10.06
CA THR A 261 31.54 0.83 10.49
C THR A 261 31.52 0.28 11.92
N ALA A 262 32.37 -0.71 12.24
CA ALA A 262 32.44 -1.27 13.57
C ALA A 262 32.93 -0.25 14.63
N GLU A 263 33.93 0.58 14.27
CA GLU A 263 34.42 1.65 15.14
C GLU A 263 33.32 2.69 15.43
N LYS A 264 32.52 3.08 14.42
CA LYS A 264 31.37 3.98 14.58
C LYS A 264 30.26 3.36 15.45
N ILE A 265 29.99 2.07 15.27
CA ILE A 265 29.03 1.32 16.11
C ILE A 265 29.46 1.39 17.57
N LEU A 266 30.72 1.03 17.88
CA LEU A 266 31.23 1.04 19.24
C LEU A 266 31.20 2.43 19.85
N ALA A 267 31.67 3.43 19.12
CA ALA A 267 31.67 4.83 19.60
C ALA A 267 30.21 5.32 19.83
N GLY A 268 29.28 4.97 18.98
CA GLY A 268 27.88 5.31 19.16
C GLY A 268 27.27 4.65 20.42
N ILE A 269 27.53 3.35 20.62
CA ILE A 269 27.05 2.61 21.81
C ILE A 269 27.65 3.20 23.08
N GLN A 270 28.94 3.54 23.10
CA GLN A 270 29.62 4.15 24.24
C GLN A 270 29.05 5.52 24.63
N ASN A 271 28.46 6.25 23.71
CA ASN A 271 27.81 7.54 23.95
C ASN A 271 26.37 7.43 24.49
N ILE A 272 25.81 6.22 24.56
CA ILE A 272 24.48 6.00 25.12
C ILE A 272 24.52 6.27 26.62
N THR A 273 23.63 7.15 27.09
CA THR A 273 23.45 7.47 28.47
C THR A 273 22.07 7.06 28.95
N VAL A 274 22.01 6.31 30.05
CA VAL A 274 20.76 5.96 30.71
C VAL A 274 20.56 6.88 31.91
N GLU A 275 19.42 7.57 31.92
CA GLU A 275 19.09 8.42 33.10
C GLU A 275 18.86 7.56 34.32
N GLY A 276 19.63 7.79 35.36
CA GLY A 276 19.54 7.07 36.64
C GLY A 276 20.56 7.58 37.65
N ARG A 277 20.46 7.11 38.93
CA ARG A 277 21.33 7.56 40.04
C ARG A 277 22.81 7.23 39.85
N ASN A 278 23.16 6.32 38.94
CA ASN A 278 24.54 6.04 38.55
C ASN A 278 24.59 6.00 37.03
N SER A 279 25.37 6.85 36.39
CA SER A 279 25.66 6.81 34.97
C SER A 279 26.40 5.49 34.65
N THR A 280 25.67 4.48 34.19
CA THR A 280 26.26 3.22 33.74
C THR A 280 26.72 3.38 32.30
N ARG A 281 27.99 3.14 32.03
CA ARG A 281 28.56 3.15 30.70
C ARG A 281 28.09 1.89 29.96
N ILE A 282 27.49 2.08 28.80
CA ILE A 282 27.11 0.99 27.91
C ILE A 282 28.31 0.70 27.01
N SER A 283 28.59 -0.58 26.78
CA SER A 283 29.57 -1.02 25.80
C SER A 283 29.01 -2.20 24.99
N GLY A 284 29.59 -2.45 23.85
CA GLY A 284 29.26 -3.58 23.00
C GLY A 284 30.53 -4.21 22.42
N SER A 285 30.38 -5.43 21.98
CA SER A 285 31.40 -6.15 21.22
C SER A 285 30.89 -6.43 19.83
N VAL A 286 31.77 -6.37 18.83
CA VAL A 286 31.40 -6.54 17.41
C VAL A 286 32.29 -7.58 16.76
N GLY A 287 31.68 -8.58 16.12
CA GLY A 287 32.35 -9.50 15.23
C GLY A 287 32.04 -9.17 13.77
N ILE A 288 33.04 -9.19 12.90
CA ILE A 288 32.90 -8.82 11.48
C ILE A 288 33.19 -10.02 10.61
N ALA A 289 32.31 -10.25 9.62
CA ALA A 289 32.54 -11.14 8.48
C ALA A 289 32.27 -10.37 7.17
N ILE A 290 32.99 -10.71 6.11
CA ILE A 290 32.91 -10.06 4.81
C ILE A 290 32.36 -11.04 3.75
N ALA A 291 31.27 -10.71 3.12
CA ALA A 291 30.81 -11.41 1.92
C ALA A 291 31.53 -10.85 0.67
N PRO A 292 31.86 -11.67 -0.33
CA PRO A 292 31.72 -13.13 -0.36
C PRO A 292 32.90 -13.90 0.28
N ARG A 293 33.94 -13.20 0.75
CA ARG A 293 35.20 -13.77 1.25
C ARG A 293 34.98 -14.80 2.39
N ASP A 294 34.23 -14.44 3.41
CA ASP A 294 34.03 -15.24 4.63
C ASP A 294 32.77 -16.12 4.57
N GLY A 295 31.95 -15.93 3.53
CA GLY A 295 30.75 -16.71 3.26
C GLY A 295 29.87 -16.09 2.18
N ARG A 296 29.06 -16.92 1.52
CA ARG A 296 28.12 -16.53 0.48
C ARG A 296 26.66 -16.73 0.89
N ASP A 297 26.43 -17.10 2.14
CA ASP A 297 25.12 -17.24 2.73
C ASP A 297 25.09 -16.70 4.16
N TYR A 298 23.89 -16.45 4.66
CA TYR A 298 23.67 -15.89 5.99
C TYR A 298 24.33 -16.66 7.10
N TYR A 299 24.21 -18.00 7.10
CA TYR A 299 24.73 -18.83 8.18
C TYR A 299 26.25 -18.91 8.19
N ALA A 300 26.88 -18.92 7.02
CA ALA A 300 28.33 -18.88 6.92
C ALA A 300 28.89 -17.57 7.48
N LEU A 301 28.27 -16.43 7.11
CA LEU A 301 28.65 -15.12 7.62
C LEU A 301 28.39 -14.99 9.13
N LEU A 302 27.22 -15.44 9.61
CA LEU A 302 26.90 -15.44 11.04
C LEU A 302 27.91 -16.26 11.84
N LYS A 303 28.20 -17.48 11.41
CA LYS A 303 29.19 -18.33 12.09
C LYS A 303 30.56 -17.68 12.18
N ARG A 304 30.97 -17.00 11.11
CA ARG A 304 32.26 -16.31 11.08
C ARG A 304 32.27 -15.09 11.99
N ALA A 305 31.23 -14.25 11.91
CA ALA A 305 31.09 -13.08 12.75
C ALA A 305 30.96 -13.44 14.24
N ASP A 306 30.26 -14.52 14.57
CA ASP A 306 30.14 -15.02 15.95
C ASP A 306 31.50 -15.44 16.52
N ALA A 307 32.31 -16.15 15.75
CA ALA A 307 33.68 -16.50 16.15
C ALA A 307 34.53 -15.24 16.43
N CYS A 308 34.41 -14.21 15.60
CA CYS A 308 35.06 -12.92 15.80
C CYS A 308 34.51 -12.19 17.04
N LEU A 309 33.20 -12.20 17.25
CA LEU A 309 32.55 -11.63 18.43
C LEU A 309 33.03 -12.31 19.74
N TYR A 310 33.11 -13.65 19.72
CA TYR A 310 33.65 -14.38 20.86
C TYR A 310 35.08 -13.95 21.19
N GLN A 311 35.93 -13.71 20.19
CA GLN A 311 37.28 -13.21 20.40
C GLN A 311 37.29 -11.79 20.97
N ALA A 312 36.46 -10.89 20.43
CA ALA A 312 36.32 -9.53 20.99
C ALA A 312 35.92 -9.57 22.46
N LYS A 313 35.00 -10.45 22.86
CA LYS A 313 34.57 -10.64 24.25
C LYS A 313 35.70 -11.23 25.12
N SER A 314 36.47 -12.22 24.63
CA SER A 314 37.55 -12.85 25.39
C SER A 314 38.74 -11.95 25.62
N GLU A 315 38.99 -11.02 24.72
CA GLU A 315 40.09 -10.03 24.81
C GLU A 315 39.74 -8.78 25.65
N GLY A 316 38.58 -8.77 26.31
CA GLY A 316 38.24 -7.72 27.30
C GLY A 316 37.03 -6.86 26.92
N LYS A 317 36.22 -7.28 25.91
CA LYS A 317 34.99 -6.58 25.50
C LYS A 317 35.26 -5.17 24.96
N ASP A 318 34.17 -4.41 24.68
CA ASP A 318 34.23 -3.00 24.22
C ASP A 318 35.16 -2.81 23.01
N ARG A 319 35.07 -3.75 22.05
CA ARG A 319 35.90 -3.80 20.85
C ARG A 319 35.26 -4.55 19.72
N TRP A 320 35.84 -4.40 18.55
CA TRP A 320 35.51 -5.25 17.39
C TRP A 320 36.67 -6.22 17.10
N TYR A 321 36.32 -7.33 16.44
CA TYR A 321 37.24 -8.27 15.88
C TYR A 321 36.79 -8.69 14.47
N GLY A 322 37.74 -8.83 13.56
CA GLY A 322 37.57 -9.30 12.20
C GLY A 322 38.94 -9.64 11.62
N GLU A 323 39.02 -10.50 10.60
CA GLU A 323 40.32 -10.80 10.01
C GLU A 323 40.98 -9.57 9.39
N LYS A 324 42.24 -9.38 9.70
CA LYS A 324 43.11 -8.45 8.98
C LYS A 324 43.40 -9.05 7.61
N GLU A 325 43.22 -8.28 6.54
CA GLU A 325 43.80 -8.64 5.24
C GLU A 325 45.29 -8.90 5.41
N GLY A 326 45.74 -10.08 4.95
CA GLY A 326 47.16 -10.35 4.76
C GLY A 326 47.85 -11.30 5.73
N GLN A 327 47.14 -12.13 6.48
CA GLN A 327 47.76 -13.31 7.07
C GLN A 327 47.30 -14.58 6.30
N GLU A 328 47.95 -14.85 5.16
CA GLU A 328 48.02 -16.20 4.63
C GLU A 328 48.68 -17.07 5.69
N ASN A 329 47.94 -18.06 6.17
CA ASN A 329 48.55 -19.14 6.96
C ASN A 329 49.51 -19.89 6.04
N ILE A 330 50.82 -19.71 6.28
CA ILE A 330 51.88 -20.57 5.78
C ILE A 330 51.79 -21.91 6.52
#